data_64da349abb28870a93cba5013d107cd6
#
_entry.id   64da349abb28870a93cba5013d107cd6
#
_cell.length_a   1.000
_cell.length_b   1.000
_cell.length_c   1.000
_cell.angle_alpha   90.00
_cell.angle_beta   90.00
_cell.angle_gamma   90.00
#
_symmetry.space_group_name_H-M   'P 1'
#
loop_
_entity.id
_entity.type
_entity.pdbx_description
1 polymer ?
#
loop_
_entity_poly.entity_id
_entity_poly.type
_entity_poly.pdbx_seq_one_letter_code
_entity_poly.pdbx_strand_id
1 'polypeptide(L)'
;MLVFFILLGKPAERKPRNHETNGMYTSLQNEVGFSKEQLDKYQVLRKEQMEKVKPLFNDVRNAKKDFYGLIYSSNMPDSLIKADADSIAQKQRTLDMQMFNYFKNIRNICTPEQTQKFDSVIKKVVVRMVGRPVKDNRENKK
;
A
#
# COMPACT_ATOMS: atom_id res chain seq x y z
N MET A 1 9.67 2.85 -1.52
CA MET A 1 9.91 1.40 -1.56
C MET A 1 9.46 0.68 -2.82
N LEU A 2 8.68 1.27 -3.69
CA LEU A 2 8.39 0.74 -5.03
C LEU A 2 9.57 0.85 -6.02
N VAL A 3 10.60 1.60 -5.67
CA VAL A 3 11.77 1.85 -6.54
C VAL A 3 12.72 0.65 -6.60
N PHE A 4 12.71 -0.21 -5.58
CA PHE A 4 13.62 -1.38 -5.53
C PHE A 4 13.21 -2.50 -6.48
N PHE A 5 11.96 -2.52 -6.92
CA PHE A 5 11.48 -3.53 -7.87
C PHE A 5 11.82 -3.22 -9.34
N ILE A 6 12.20 -1.99 -9.64
CA ILE A 6 12.51 -1.56 -11.01
C ILE A 6 13.94 -1.93 -11.41
N LEU A 7 14.83 -2.17 -10.46
CA LEU A 7 16.24 -2.46 -10.72
C LEU A 7 16.59 -3.94 -10.88
N LEU A 8 15.68 -4.86 -10.65
CA LEU A 8 15.98 -6.29 -10.59
C LEU A 8 15.18 -7.19 -11.55
N GLY A 9 14.89 -6.72 -12.75
CA GLY A 9 14.41 -7.59 -13.81
C GLY A 9 13.01 -7.27 -14.30
N LYS A 10 12.74 -7.63 -15.55
CA LYS A 10 11.42 -7.54 -16.18
C LYS A 10 10.36 -8.09 -15.23
N PRO A 11 9.29 -7.33 -14.96
CA PRO A 11 8.17 -7.91 -14.25
C PRO A 11 7.65 -9.08 -15.10
N ALA A 12 7.80 -10.29 -14.60
CA ALA A 12 7.06 -11.40 -15.13
C ALA A 12 5.59 -10.94 -15.16
N GLU A 13 4.92 -11.08 -16.30
CA GLU A 13 3.50 -10.85 -16.43
C GLU A 13 2.78 -11.78 -15.43
N ARG A 14 2.67 -11.31 -14.21
CA ARG A 14 1.84 -11.98 -13.22
C ARG A 14 0.41 -11.60 -13.57
N LYS A 15 -0.32 -12.57 -14.13
CA LYS A 15 -1.77 -12.50 -14.18
C LYS A 15 -2.26 -11.91 -12.86
N PRO A 16 -3.19 -10.93 -12.90
CA PRO A 16 -3.74 -10.41 -11.67
C PRO A 16 -4.27 -11.58 -10.85
N ARG A 17 -3.58 -11.90 -9.78
CA ARG A 17 -4.08 -12.88 -8.82
C ARG A 17 -5.28 -12.23 -8.15
N ASN A 18 -6.46 -12.71 -8.45
CA ASN A 18 -7.71 -12.40 -7.75
C ASN A 18 -7.64 -12.67 -6.23
N HIS A 19 -6.47 -13.05 -5.72
CA HIS A 19 -6.26 -13.41 -4.33
C HIS A 19 -6.22 -12.22 -3.36
N GLU A 20 -5.80 -11.04 -3.80
CA GLU A 20 -5.75 -9.89 -2.90
C GLU A 20 -7.13 -9.31 -2.59
N THR A 21 -8.08 -9.44 -3.51
CA THR A 21 -9.43 -8.95 -3.32
C THR A 21 -10.25 -9.77 -2.32
N ASN A 22 -9.95 -11.05 -2.18
CA ASN A 22 -10.64 -11.97 -1.26
C ASN A 22 -9.87 -12.19 0.06
N GLY A 23 -8.58 -11.85 0.13
CA GLY A 23 -7.75 -12.12 1.29
C GLY A 23 -8.22 -11.42 2.55
N MET A 24 -8.50 -10.12 2.48
CA MET A 24 -9.00 -9.37 3.63
C MET A 24 -10.40 -9.80 4.02
N TYR A 25 -11.31 -9.99 3.08
CA TYR A 25 -12.67 -10.47 3.34
C TYR A 25 -12.64 -11.82 4.08
N THR A 26 -11.87 -12.76 3.57
CA THR A 26 -11.71 -14.08 4.17
C THR A 26 -11.11 -14.01 5.58
N SER A 27 -10.11 -13.17 5.79
CA SER A 27 -9.52 -12.96 7.11
C SER A 27 -10.50 -12.32 8.09
N LEU A 28 -11.27 -11.35 7.67
CA LEU A 28 -12.30 -10.72 8.51
C LEU A 28 -13.39 -11.73 8.88
N GLN A 29 -13.79 -12.58 7.96
CA GLN A 29 -14.80 -13.59 8.20
C GLN A 29 -14.30 -14.71 9.12
N ASN A 30 -13.13 -15.28 8.82
CA ASN A 30 -12.65 -16.50 9.46
C ASN A 30 -11.75 -16.26 10.68
N GLU A 31 -10.89 -15.22 10.62
CA GLU A 31 -9.94 -14.95 11.71
C GLU A 31 -10.51 -13.96 12.72
N VAL A 32 -11.21 -12.93 12.26
CA VAL A 32 -11.79 -11.88 13.14
C VAL A 32 -13.20 -12.26 13.59
N GLY A 33 -13.92 -13.00 12.77
CA GLY A 33 -15.28 -13.45 13.09
C GLY A 33 -16.35 -12.40 12.77
N PHE A 34 -16.18 -11.65 11.67
CA PHE A 34 -17.20 -10.70 11.23
C PHE A 34 -18.50 -11.40 10.89
N SER A 35 -19.62 -10.84 11.35
CA SER A 35 -20.95 -11.23 10.93
C SER A 35 -21.22 -10.81 9.48
N LYS A 36 -22.29 -11.33 8.89
CA LYS A 36 -22.72 -10.90 7.54
C LYS A 36 -22.94 -9.39 7.48
N GLU A 37 -23.57 -8.80 8.48
CA GLU A 37 -23.81 -7.36 8.55
C GLU A 37 -22.50 -6.56 8.59
N GLN A 38 -21.51 -7.01 9.37
CA GLN A 38 -20.19 -6.38 9.41
C GLN A 38 -19.45 -6.51 8.08
N LEU A 39 -19.55 -7.66 7.43
CA LEU A 39 -18.95 -7.89 6.11
C LEU A 39 -19.60 -7.01 5.03
N ASP A 40 -20.91 -6.78 5.10
CA ASP A 40 -21.60 -5.86 4.18
C ASP A 40 -21.09 -4.42 4.37
N LYS A 41 -20.90 -3.96 5.60
CA LYS A 41 -20.30 -2.66 5.89
C LYS A 41 -18.87 -2.56 5.38
N TYR A 42 -18.08 -3.60 5.58
CA TYR A 42 -16.73 -3.68 5.03
C TYR A 42 -16.71 -3.57 3.50
N GLN A 43 -17.62 -4.24 2.82
CA GLN A 43 -17.70 -4.20 1.36
C GLN A 43 -17.98 -2.79 0.83
N VAL A 44 -18.82 -2.02 1.50
CA VAL A 44 -19.07 -0.61 1.16
C VAL A 44 -17.79 0.22 1.31
N LEU A 45 -17.10 0.08 2.45
CA LEU A 45 -15.82 0.77 2.69
C LEU A 45 -14.77 0.39 1.64
N ARG A 46 -14.70 -0.87 1.28
CA ARG A 46 -13.76 -1.38 0.29
C ARG A 46 -14.01 -0.79 -1.09
N LYS A 47 -15.26 -0.73 -1.51
CA LYS A 47 -15.62 -0.15 -2.81
C LYS A 47 -15.23 1.33 -2.87
N GLU A 48 -15.58 2.11 -1.85
CA GLU A 48 -15.18 3.50 -1.73
C GLU A 48 -13.67 3.68 -1.73
N GLN A 49 -12.96 2.83 -1.01
CA GLN A 49 -11.50 2.84 -0.94
C GLN A 49 -10.87 2.60 -2.32
N MET A 50 -11.35 1.61 -3.06
CA MET A 50 -10.84 1.30 -4.40
C MET A 50 -10.99 2.50 -5.34
N GLU A 51 -12.12 3.19 -5.28
CA GLU A 51 -12.39 4.37 -6.11
C GLU A 51 -11.47 5.55 -5.74
N LYS A 52 -11.20 5.76 -4.45
CA LYS A 52 -10.36 6.86 -3.95
C LYS A 52 -8.87 6.61 -4.13
N VAL A 53 -8.44 5.39 -3.91
CA VAL A 53 -7.00 5.02 -3.86
C VAL A 53 -6.40 4.89 -5.25
N LYS A 54 -7.15 4.38 -6.21
CA LYS A 54 -6.64 4.15 -7.58
C LYS A 54 -6.05 5.42 -8.21
N PRO A 55 -6.74 6.58 -8.24
CA PRO A 55 -6.14 7.80 -8.75
C PRO A 55 -4.94 8.28 -7.93
N LEU A 56 -4.93 8.09 -6.61
CA LEU A 56 -3.80 8.47 -5.75
C LEU A 56 -2.55 7.64 -6.05
N PHE A 57 -2.67 6.34 -6.28
CA PHE A 57 -1.57 5.50 -6.74
C PHE A 57 -1.03 5.94 -8.09
N ASN A 58 -1.92 6.26 -9.02
CA ASN A 58 -1.53 6.75 -10.34
C ASN A 58 -0.79 8.08 -10.25
N ASP A 59 -1.24 9.00 -9.39
CA ASP A 59 -0.58 10.29 -9.17
C ASP A 59 0.84 10.12 -8.65
N VAL A 60 1.05 9.25 -7.67
CA VAL A 60 2.39 8.95 -7.14
C VAL A 60 3.27 8.33 -8.24
N ARG A 61 2.74 7.38 -8.97
CA ARG A 61 3.47 6.69 -10.05
C ARG A 61 3.90 7.68 -11.14
N ASN A 62 2.98 8.51 -11.60
CA ASN A 62 3.24 9.49 -12.65
C ASN A 62 4.22 10.55 -12.18
N ALA A 63 4.07 11.05 -10.94
CA ALA A 63 5.01 12.02 -10.38
C ALA A 63 6.43 11.44 -10.27
N LYS A 64 6.58 10.18 -9.88
CA LYS A 64 7.89 9.50 -9.85
C LYS A 64 8.47 9.33 -11.24
N LYS A 65 7.66 8.96 -12.22
CA LYS A 65 8.09 8.82 -13.62
C LYS A 65 8.61 10.15 -14.15
N ASP A 66 7.90 11.24 -13.92
CA ASP A 66 8.30 12.57 -14.36
C ASP A 66 9.58 13.04 -13.64
N PHE A 67 9.66 12.79 -12.34
CA PHE A 67 10.85 13.10 -11.54
C PHE A 67 12.10 12.39 -12.05
N TYR A 68 12.04 11.08 -12.25
CA TYR A 68 13.19 10.33 -12.78
C TYR A 68 13.48 10.67 -14.24
N GLY A 69 12.50 11.16 -15.00
CA GLY A 69 12.70 11.71 -16.34
C GLY A 69 13.62 12.92 -16.37
N LEU A 70 13.76 13.65 -15.26
CA LEU A 70 14.70 14.77 -15.14
C LEU A 70 16.17 14.35 -15.27
N ILE A 71 16.49 13.09 -15.07
CA ILE A 71 17.84 12.52 -15.26
C ILE A 71 18.32 12.73 -16.70
N TYR A 72 17.41 12.70 -17.65
CA TYR A 72 17.73 12.85 -19.09
C TYR A 72 17.83 14.31 -19.54
N SER A 73 17.48 15.25 -18.67
CA SER A 73 17.56 16.68 -18.96
C SER A 73 18.94 17.22 -18.60
N SER A 74 19.60 17.92 -19.54
CA SER A 74 20.82 18.67 -19.24
C SER A 74 20.45 19.99 -18.57
N ASN A 75 21.23 20.43 -17.57
CA ASN A 75 21.10 21.73 -16.90
C ASN A 75 19.80 21.93 -16.07
N MET A 76 19.28 20.89 -15.45
CA MET A 76 18.17 21.01 -14.54
C MET A 76 18.63 21.62 -13.21
N PRO A 77 18.06 22.75 -12.77
CA PRO A 77 18.41 23.34 -11.45
C PRO A 77 18.04 22.42 -10.29
N ASP A 78 18.90 22.33 -9.28
CA ASP A 78 18.64 21.54 -8.06
C ASP A 78 17.35 21.95 -7.35
N SER A 79 16.97 23.22 -7.41
CA SER A 79 15.71 23.72 -6.83
C SER A 79 14.48 23.07 -7.44
N LEU A 80 14.47 22.81 -8.77
CA LEU A 80 13.38 22.12 -9.44
C LEU A 80 13.36 20.63 -9.09
N ILE A 81 14.51 19.98 -9.03
CA ILE A 81 14.64 18.59 -8.61
C ILE A 81 14.08 18.40 -7.21
N LYS A 82 14.43 19.28 -6.27
CA LYS A 82 13.91 19.25 -4.89
C LYS A 82 12.41 19.50 -4.83
N ALA A 83 11.90 20.44 -5.60
CA ALA A 83 10.48 20.75 -5.66
C ALA A 83 9.66 19.55 -6.17
N ASP A 84 10.14 18.85 -7.19
CA ASP A 84 9.49 17.65 -7.70
C ASP A 84 9.54 16.48 -6.69
N ALA A 85 10.66 16.32 -5.99
CA ALA A 85 10.76 15.35 -4.91
C ALA A 85 9.76 15.65 -3.77
N ASP A 86 9.61 16.91 -3.38
CA ASP A 86 8.63 17.35 -2.39
C ASP A 86 7.20 17.09 -2.85
N SER A 87 6.91 17.27 -4.13
CA SER A 87 5.60 16.94 -4.73
C SER A 87 5.27 15.46 -4.59
N ILE A 88 6.24 14.57 -4.83
CA ILE A 88 6.08 13.12 -4.61
C ILE A 88 5.76 12.83 -3.13
N ALA A 89 6.49 13.45 -2.22
CA ALA A 89 6.29 13.28 -0.78
C ALA A 89 4.88 13.69 -0.34
N GLN A 90 4.35 14.79 -0.88
CA GLN A 90 2.98 15.23 -0.61
C GLN A 90 1.93 14.25 -1.14
N LYS A 91 2.13 13.73 -2.36
CA LYS A 91 1.23 12.74 -2.97
C LYS A 91 1.27 11.42 -2.19
N GLN A 92 2.44 11.00 -1.77
CA GLN A 92 2.62 9.81 -0.94
C GLN A 92 1.92 9.98 0.42
N ARG A 93 2.04 11.14 1.04
CA ARG A 93 1.33 11.47 2.28
C ARG A 93 -0.18 11.33 2.12
N THR A 94 -0.75 11.88 1.05
CA THR A 94 -2.19 11.78 0.78
C THR A 94 -2.62 10.33 0.66
N LEU A 95 -1.85 9.51 -0.06
CA LEU A 95 -2.10 8.08 -0.21
C LEU A 95 -2.03 7.34 1.13
N ASP A 96 -0.99 7.58 1.91
CA ASP A 96 -0.79 6.91 3.21
C ASP A 96 -1.89 7.27 4.20
N MET A 97 -2.32 8.54 4.24
CA MET A 97 -3.43 8.97 5.08
C MET A 97 -4.75 8.31 4.67
N GLN A 98 -4.99 8.16 3.37
CA GLN A 98 -6.17 7.46 2.87
C GLN A 98 -6.16 5.98 3.28
N MET A 99 -5.02 5.32 3.18
CA MET A 99 -4.85 3.93 3.60
C MET A 99 -5.04 3.77 5.12
N PHE A 100 -4.44 4.67 5.89
CA PHE A 100 -4.58 4.68 7.35
C PHE A 100 -6.05 4.81 7.78
N ASN A 101 -6.75 5.78 7.22
CA ASN A 101 -8.17 6.01 7.53
C ASN A 101 -9.05 4.82 7.14
N TYR A 102 -8.76 4.18 6.03
CA TYR A 102 -9.46 2.97 5.61
C TYR A 102 -9.34 1.85 6.65
N PHE A 103 -8.14 1.52 7.07
CA PHE A 103 -7.94 0.49 8.10
C PHE A 103 -8.57 0.86 9.43
N LYS A 104 -8.48 2.13 9.82
CA LYS A 104 -9.13 2.63 11.03
C LYS A 104 -10.65 2.50 10.97
N ASN A 105 -11.25 2.77 9.83
CA ASN A 105 -12.70 2.63 9.62
C ASN A 105 -13.14 1.17 9.70
N ILE A 106 -12.37 0.24 9.17
CA ILE A 106 -12.65 -1.20 9.32
C ILE A 106 -12.55 -1.60 10.80
N ARG A 107 -11.51 -1.13 11.50
CA ARG A 107 -11.36 -1.39 12.94
C ARG A 107 -12.57 -0.92 13.75
N ASN A 108 -13.17 0.19 13.37
CA ASN A 108 -14.36 0.74 14.01
C ASN A 108 -15.62 -0.13 13.82
N ILE A 109 -15.64 -1.02 12.82
CA ILE A 109 -16.73 -2.00 12.65
C ILE A 109 -16.62 -3.12 13.69
N CYS A 110 -15.43 -3.40 14.19
CA CYS A 110 -15.16 -4.48 15.15
C CYS A 110 -15.89 -4.27 16.48
N THR A 111 -16.36 -5.37 17.06
CA THR A 111 -16.72 -5.39 18.49
C THR A 111 -15.46 -5.37 19.35
N PRO A 112 -15.53 -5.06 20.66
CA PRO A 112 -14.35 -5.08 21.54
C PRO A 112 -13.60 -6.43 21.51
N GLU A 113 -14.30 -7.54 21.43
CA GLU A 113 -13.70 -8.89 21.37
C GLU A 113 -12.97 -9.16 20.04
N GLN A 114 -13.43 -8.52 18.96
CA GLN A 114 -12.84 -8.68 17.64
C GLN A 114 -11.60 -7.82 17.42
N THR A 115 -11.43 -6.74 18.17
CA THR A 115 -10.40 -5.72 17.93
C THR A 115 -8.99 -6.31 17.95
N GLN A 116 -8.66 -7.17 18.91
CA GLN A 116 -7.32 -7.78 18.98
C GLN A 116 -7.05 -8.72 17.80
N LYS A 117 -8.06 -9.48 17.39
CA LYS A 117 -7.95 -10.36 16.22
C LYS A 117 -7.76 -9.55 14.93
N PHE A 118 -8.48 -8.45 14.81
CA PHE A 118 -8.31 -7.52 13.70
C PHE A 118 -6.89 -6.92 13.68
N ASP A 119 -6.39 -6.46 14.82
CA ASP A 119 -5.05 -5.90 14.93
C ASP A 119 -3.97 -6.91 14.48
N SER A 120 -4.15 -8.19 14.78
CA SER A 120 -3.26 -9.26 14.32
C SER A 120 -3.29 -9.44 12.80
N VAL A 121 -4.47 -9.34 12.19
CA VAL A 121 -4.63 -9.39 10.72
C VAL A 121 -3.96 -8.18 10.07
N ILE A 122 -4.18 -6.98 10.61
CA ILE A 122 -3.59 -5.74 10.07
C ILE A 122 -2.06 -5.73 10.16
N LYS A 123 -1.47 -6.25 11.22
CA LYS A 123 -0.02 -6.39 11.31
C LYS A 123 0.57 -7.16 10.12
N LYS A 124 -0.07 -8.24 9.71
CA LYS A 124 0.34 -9.03 8.55
C LYS A 124 0.19 -8.24 7.24
N VAL A 125 -0.91 -7.51 7.10
CA VAL A 125 -1.17 -6.66 5.93
C VAL A 125 -0.14 -5.56 5.81
N VAL A 126 0.15 -4.86 6.90
CA VAL A 126 1.15 -3.77 6.94
C VAL A 126 2.53 -4.27 6.57
N VAL A 127 2.96 -5.43 7.07
CA VAL A 127 4.25 -6.04 6.70
C VAL A 127 4.34 -6.27 5.20
N ARG A 128 3.26 -6.72 4.55
CA ARG A 128 3.23 -6.90 3.09
C ARG A 128 3.28 -5.57 2.34
N MET A 129 2.61 -4.55 2.86
CA MET A 129 2.56 -3.21 2.24
C MET A 129 3.91 -2.50 2.28
N VAL A 130 4.59 -2.53 3.43
CA VAL A 130 5.88 -1.84 3.60
C VAL A 130 7.07 -2.65 3.09
N GLY A 131 6.86 -3.92 2.74
CA GLY A 131 7.89 -4.85 2.30
C GLY A 131 8.67 -5.45 3.46
N ARG A 132 9.31 -6.59 3.18
CA ARG A 132 10.20 -7.25 4.15
C ARG A 132 11.56 -6.55 4.15
N PRO A 133 12.20 -6.43 5.32
CA PRO A 133 13.58 -5.93 5.35
C PRO A 133 14.47 -6.84 4.50
N VAL A 134 15.39 -6.21 3.74
CA VAL A 134 16.39 -6.94 2.97
C VAL A 134 17.28 -7.71 3.96
N LYS A 135 17.27 -9.04 3.86
CA LYS A 135 18.21 -9.86 4.65
C LYS A 135 19.62 -9.56 4.15
N ASP A 136 20.47 -9.03 5.03
CA ASP A 136 21.90 -8.95 4.74
C ASP A 136 22.47 -10.36 4.79
N ASN A 137 22.81 -10.91 3.63
CA ASN A 137 23.42 -12.23 3.50
C ASN A 137 24.89 -12.29 4.00
N ARG A 138 25.38 -11.22 4.65
CA ARG A 138 26.77 -11.15 5.13
C ARG A 138 27.02 -11.95 6.40
N GLU A 139 25.99 -12.37 7.12
CA GLU A 139 26.16 -13.09 8.39
C GLU A 139 26.36 -14.61 8.26
N ASN A 140 26.30 -15.19 7.05
CA ASN A 140 26.41 -16.64 6.87
C ASN A 140 27.75 -17.10 6.25
N LYS A 141 28.85 -16.33 6.44
CA LYS A 141 30.21 -16.82 6.13
C LYS A 141 31.07 -16.82 7.40
N LYS A 142 30.77 -17.74 8.26
CA LYS A 142 31.74 -18.24 9.26
C LYS A 142 31.66 -19.74 9.32
#